data_4f67620ceb2a42bbb440911e726f4c36
#
_entry.id   4f67620ceb2a42bbb440911e726f4c36
#
_cell.length_a   1.000
_cell.length_b   1.000
_cell.length_c   1.000
_cell.angle_alpha   90.00
_cell.angle_beta   90.00
_cell.angle_gamma   90.00
#
_symmetry.space_group_name_H-M   'P 1'
#
loop_
_entity.id
_entity.type
_entity.pdbx_description
1 polymer ?
#
loop_
_entity_poly.entity_id
_entity_poly.type
_entity_poly.pdbx_seq_one_letter_code
_entity_poly.pdbx_strand_id
1 'polypeptide(L)'
;MGARNSRVGHAIIKLRTVKLLNFPRLRARAVGRPLGELLLLVLCSTPGVLFSWPQQQPQPPASEAPLLIEQVKKTVVFIHGSYVENGAQKDWDGTAFFIFQPDPLLEKKGVVWLVTNKHMLRPPALGGGWGPFFKEITVRANTSEAAPEHGHFVDAPLRVTDDAGNLLWCTDPDDSVDLALDRVGPDEKMLDVETFPTDLFATTDVFKKFKINENDEVLFAGLFAPYRGIRRNFPIVRHGKLALVTDERIPVDPRNPNLTEELILAEVTSFGGNSGSPVFLRVGGIREGAQIVLAGYSYYLLGVMQGFFPRGRMSPLM
;
A
#
# COMPACT_ATOMS: atom_id res chain seq x y z
N MET A 1 -33.94 5.50 14.40
CA MET A 1 -33.88 4.99 13.02
C MET A 1 -33.51 6.14 12.09
N GLY A 2 -32.24 6.32 11.78
CA GLY A 2 -31.73 7.34 10.86
C GLY A 2 -30.91 6.61 9.80
N ALA A 3 -31.49 6.36 8.64
CA ALA A 3 -30.83 5.77 7.51
C ALA A 3 -29.68 6.68 7.06
N ARG A 4 -28.44 6.29 7.33
CA ARG A 4 -27.27 6.89 6.69
C ARG A 4 -27.30 6.48 5.23
N ASN A 5 -27.73 7.42 4.37
CA ASN A 5 -27.60 7.30 2.93
C ASN A 5 -26.13 7.06 2.57
N SER A 6 -25.78 5.82 2.30
CA SER A 6 -24.54 5.45 1.64
C SER A 6 -24.65 5.87 0.18
N ARG A 7 -24.31 7.14 -0.10
CA ARG A 7 -24.23 7.61 -1.48
C ARG A 7 -23.01 6.97 -2.12
N VAL A 8 -23.25 5.99 -2.98
CA VAL A 8 -22.27 5.49 -3.94
C VAL A 8 -21.95 6.66 -4.86
N GLY A 9 -20.75 7.19 -4.79
CA GLY A 9 -20.26 8.27 -5.65
C GLY A 9 -18.92 7.89 -6.26
N HIS A 10 -18.69 8.24 -7.52
CA HIS A 10 -17.32 8.33 -8.01
C HIS A 10 -16.63 9.39 -7.15
N ALA A 11 -15.62 8.99 -6.42
CA ALA A 11 -14.88 9.88 -5.55
C ALA A 11 -13.52 10.15 -6.19
N ILE A 12 -13.09 11.43 -6.16
CA ILE A 12 -11.69 11.74 -6.36
C ILE A 12 -10.99 11.38 -5.07
N ILE A 13 -10.07 10.43 -5.14
CA ILE A 13 -9.37 9.88 -3.98
C ILE A 13 -8.01 10.56 -3.88
N LYS A 14 -7.67 10.88 -2.66
CA LYS A 14 -6.35 11.33 -2.27
C LYS A 14 -5.45 10.12 -2.11
N LEU A 15 -4.42 10.02 -2.93
CA LEU A 15 -3.39 9.00 -2.82
C LEU A 15 -2.11 9.68 -2.36
N ARG A 16 -1.54 9.17 -1.29
CA ARG A 16 -0.21 9.55 -0.87
C ARG A 16 0.79 8.62 -1.51
N THR A 17 1.70 9.17 -2.30
CA THR A 17 2.85 8.41 -2.82
C THR A 17 3.66 7.94 -1.62
N VAL A 18 3.99 6.66 -1.57
CA VAL A 18 5.02 6.17 -0.65
C VAL A 18 6.35 6.62 -1.26
N LYS A 19 6.63 7.95 -1.19
CA LYS A 19 8.00 8.41 -1.35
C LYS A 19 8.76 7.67 -0.28
N LEU A 20 9.81 6.95 -0.69
CA LEU A 20 10.72 6.25 0.19
C LEU A 20 10.82 7.05 1.50
N LEU A 21 9.98 6.70 2.46
CA LEU A 21 10.19 7.13 3.82
C LEU A 21 11.67 6.84 4.05
N ASN A 22 12.42 7.81 4.51
CA ASN A 22 13.81 7.57 4.92
C ASN A 22 13.74 6.49 6.00
N PHE A 23 13.61 5.24 5.55
CA PHE A 23 13.65 4.09 6.43
C PHE A 23 14.91 4.29 7.27
N PRO A 24 14.81 4.25 8.60
CA PRO A 24 15.97 4.45 9.44
C PRO A 24 17.07 3.51 8.92
N ARG A 25 18.10 4.11 8.31
CA ARG A 25 19.25 3.35 7.80
C ARG A 25 19.81 2.62 9.00
N LEU A 26 19.70 1.31 9.00
CA LEU A 26 20.47 0.47 9.89
C LEU A 26 21.92 0.92 9.73
N ARG A 27 22.46 1.64 10.71
CA ARG A 27 23.86 2.06 10.72
C ARG A 27 24.70 0.78 10.75
N ALA A 28 25.09 0.27 9.58
CA ALA A 28 26.16 -0.68 9.48
C ALA A 28 27.43 0.02 9.94
N ARG A 29 27.98 -0.39 11.07
CA ARG A 29 29.35 -0.06 11.44
C ARG A 29 30.25 -0.64 10.34
N ALA A 30 30.83 0.25 9.56
CA ALA A 30 31.86 -0.09 8.60
C ALA A 30 33.09 -0.63 9.37
N VAL A 31 33.40 -1.89 9.14
CA VAL A 31 34.75 -2.43 9.35
C VAL A 31 35.37 -2.53 7.98
N GLY A 32 36.33 -1.64 7.73
CA GLY A 32 37.05 -1.61 6.47
C GLY A 32 38.09 -2.69 6.38
N ARG A 33 38.36 -3.13 5.13
CA ARG A 33 39.71 -3.27 4.55
C ARG A 33 39.65 -3.68 3.08
N PRO A 34 40.60 -3.17 2.26
CA PRO A 34 40.62 -3.35 0.82
C PRO A 34 41.56 -4.48 0.38
N LEU A 35 41.43 -4.89 -0.87
CA LEU A 35 42.41 -5.57 -1.75
C LEU A 35 41.63 -6.36 -2.79
N GLY A 36 41.88 -6.38 -4.07
CA GLY A 36 42.96 -6.01 -4.91
C GLY A 36 42.59 -6.47 -6.31
N GLU A 37 43.06 -5.77 -7.29
CA GLU A 37 42.89 -6.02 -8.72
C GLU A 37 43.39 -7.44 -9.14
N LEU A 38 42.68 -8.06 -10.08
CA LEU A 38 43.38 -8.82 -11.12
C LEU A 38 42.58 -8.83 -12.42
N LEU A 39 43.17 -8.15 -13.39
CA LEU A 39 42.82 -8.13 -14.80
C LEU A 39 43.31 -9.42 -15.45
N LEU A 40 42.46 -10.16 -16.17
CA LEU A 40 42.95 -11.14 -17.14
C LEU A 40 42.13 -11.08 -18.44
N LEU A 41 42.78 -10.49 -19.44
CA LEU A 41 42.43 -10.55 -20.85
C LEU A 41 42.79 -11.92 -21.39
N VAL A 42 41.86 -12.63 -22.04
CA VAL A 42 42.19 -13.66 -23.01
C VAL A 42 41.34 -13.47 -24.26
N LEU A 43 42.03 -13.07 -25.32
CA LEU A 43 41.59 -13.14 -26.71
C LEU A 43 41.77 -14.59 -27.23
N CYS A 44 40.74 -15.14 -27.86
CA CYS A 44 40.96 -16.07 -28.98
C CYS A 44 39.70 -16.27 -29.84
N SER A 45 39.77 -15.73 -31.02
CA SER A 45 39.42 -16.26 -32.36
C SER A 45 38.22 -17.17 -32.55
N THR A 46 37.26 -16.68 -33.36
CA THR A 46 36.20 -17.39 -34.06
C THR A 46 36.73 -18.43 -35.06
N PRO A 47 35.98 -19.52 -35.41
CA PRO A 47 35.00 -19.44 -36.46
C PRO A 47 33.75 -20.37 -36.26
N GLY A 48 32.69 -20.11 -36.99
CA GLY A 48 31.65 -21.09 -37.29
C GLY A 48 30.28 -20.81 -36.65
N VAL A 49 29.55 -19.86 -37.22
CA VAL A 49 28.13 -19.63 -36.85
C VAL A 49 27.26 -20.70 -37.51
N LEU A 50 26.87 -21.69 -36.76
CA LEU A 50 25.67 -22.47 -37.06
C LEU A 50 24.51 -21.84 -36.26
N PHE A 51 23.60 -21.19 -36.97
CA PHE A 51 22.32 -20.73 -36.41
C PHE A 51 21.49 -21.96 -36.03
N SER A 52 21.57 -22.39 -34.79
CA SER A 52 20.55 -23.23 -34.22
C SER A 52 19.47 -22.30 -33.59
N TRP A 53 18.25 -22.41 -34.09
CA TRP A 53 17.09 -21.82 -33.42
C TRP A 53 17.08 -22.31 -31.98
N PRO A 54 16.92 -21.43 -30.98
CA PRO A 54 16.74 -21.90 -29.65
C PRO A 54 15.46 -22.74 -29.63
N GLN A 55 15.58 -24.02 -29.39
CA GLN A 55 14.46 -24.87 -29.04
C GLN A 55 13.85 -24.23 -27.81
N GLN A 56 12.60 -23.75 -27.95
CA GLN A 56 11.80 -23.39 -26.79
C GLN A 56 11.75 -24.63 -25.89
N GLN A 57 12.45 -24.55 -24.76
CA GLN A 57 12.23 -25.51 -23.70
C GLN A 57 10.74 -25.49 -23.38
N PRO A 58 10.09 -26.67 -23.25
CA PRO A 58 8.72 -26.71 -22.80
C PRO A 58 8.65 -25.91 -21.50
N GLN A 59 7.87 -24.82 -21.50
CA GLN A 59 7.58 -24.12 -20.26
C GLN A 59 7.02 -25.16 -19.29
N PRO A 60 7.52 -25.19 -18.05
CA PRO A 60 6.87 -26.02 -17.03
C PRO A 60 5.38 -25.67 -17.03
N PRO A 61 4.49 -26.66 -16.82
CA PRO A 61 3.07 -26.41 -16.73
C PRO A 61 2.90 -25.23 -15.79
N ALA A 62 2.13 -24.22 -16.21
CA ALA A 62 1.87 -23.04 -15.40
C ALA A 62 1.47 -23.58 -14.02
N SER A 63 2.39 -23.52 -13.06
CA SER A 63 2.05 -23.79 -11.68
C SER A 63 0.87 -22.88 -11.40
N GLU A 64 -0.14 -23.36 -10.70
CA GLU A 64 -1.29 -22.58 -10.29
C GLU A 64 -0.83 -21.47 -9.33
N ALA A 65 -0.03 -20.53 -9.88
CA ALA A 65 0.31 -19.33 -9.15
C ALA A 65 -0.99 -18.60 -8.88
N PRO A 66 -1.33 -18.31 -7.62
CA PRO A 66 -2.55 -17.62 -7.29
C PRO A 66 -2.63 -16.34 -8.13
N LEU A 67 -3.84 -16.06 -8.65
CA LEU A 67 -4.06 -14.84 -9.43
C LEU A 67 -3.53 -13.66 -8.61
N LEU A 68 -2.85 -12.72 -9.27
CA LEU A 68 -2.25 -11.56 -8.61
C LEU A 68 -3.22 -10.83 -7.67
N ILE A 69 -4.51 -10.77 -8.06
CA ILE A 69 -5.57 -10.19 -7.23
C ILE A 69 -5.70 -10.91 -5.88
N GLU A 70 -5.56 -12.25 -5.86
CA GLU A 70 -5.60 -13.01 -4.61
C GLU A 70 -4.36 -12.73 -3.75
N GLN A 71 -3.19 -12.57 -4.36
CA GLN A 71 -1.98 -12.15 -3.66
C GLN A 71 -2.14 -10.75 -3.05
N VAL A 72 -2.65 -9.78 -3.83
CA VAL A 72 -2.94 -8.43 -3.32
C VAL A 72 -3.92 -8.46 -2.14
N LYS A 73 -4.97 -9.28 -2.20
CA LYS A 73 -5.92 -9.43 -1.08
C LYS A 73 -5.27 -9.99 0.18
N LYS A 74 -4.28 -10.86 0.03
CA LYS A 74 -3.53 -11.42 1.17
C LYS A 74 -2.56 -10.43 1.80
N THR A 75 -2.17 -9.37 1.11
CA THR A 75 -1.37 -8.31 1.76
C THR A 75 -2.19 -7.46 2.73
N VAL A 76 -3.53 -7.52 2.65
CA VAL A 76 -4.45 -6.61 3.34
C VAL A 76 -4.97 -7.24 4.63
N VAL A 77 -4.95 -6.47 5.70
CA VAL A 77 -5.60 -6.76 6.98
C VAL A 77 -6.56 -5.63 7.35
N PHE A 78 -7.51 -5.93 8.24
CA PHE A 78 -8.41 -4.91 8.74
C PHE A 78 -7.95 -4.43 10.11
N ILE A 79 -8.08 -3.13 10.35
CA ILE A 79 -7.77 -2.54 11.64
C ILE A 79 -9.02 -1.92 12.25
N HIS A 80 -9.11 -2.06 13.56
CA HIS A 80 -10.24 -1.60 14.33
C HIS A 80 -9.77 -0.87 15.58
N GLY A 81 -10.30 0.33 15.78
CA GLY A 81 -10.19 1.09 17.01
C GLY A 81 -11.59 1.41 17.52
N SER A 82 -11.70 1.78 18.79
CA SER A 82 -12.96 2.28 19.35
C SER A 82 -12.71 3.51 20.21
N TYR A 83 -13.68 4.42 20.22
CA TYR A 83 -13.64 5.63 21.03
C TYR A 83 -15.04 6.00 21.53
N VAL A 84 -15.09 6.88 22.51
CA VAL A 84 -16.37 7.37 23.04
C VAL A 84 -16.65 8.77 22.52
N GLU A 85 -17.81 8.98 21.91
CA GLU A 85 -18.30 10.27 21.45
C GLU A 85 -19.71 10.51 22.00
N ASN A 86 -19.90 11.59 22.73
CA ASN A 86 -21.16 11.94 23.36
C ASN A 86 -21.75 10.80 24.24
N GLY A 87 -20.90 10.09 24.97
CA GLY A 87 -21.26 8.95 25.81
C GLY A 87 -21.59 7.65 25.08
N ALA A 88 -21.50 7.62 23.76
CA ALA A 88 -21.71 6.41 22.94
C ALA A 88 -20.40 5.89 22.40
N GLN A 89 -20.19 4.57 22.49
CA GLN A 89 -19.06 3.92 21.85
C GLN A 89 -19.22 3.97 20.33
N LYS A 90 -18.14 4.30 19.66
CA LYS A 90 -18.00 4.39 18.19
C LYS A 90 -16.88 3.51 17.73
N ASP A 91 -17.10 2.83 16.62
CA ASP A 91 -16.11 2.07 15.92
C ASP A 91 -15.34 2.94 14.93
N TRP A 92 -14.03 2.68 14.82
CA TRP A 92 -13.13 3.34 13.90
C TRP A 92 -12.38 2.28 13.09
N ASP A 93 -12.93 1.95 11.94
CA ASP A 93 -12.48 0.83 11.10
C ASP A 93 -11.74 1.31 9.87
N GLY A 94 -10.71 0.59 9.50
CA GLY A 94 -9.93 0.85 8.29
C GLY A 94 -9.13 -0.34 7.82
N THR A 95 -8.22 -0.02 6.94
CA THR A 95 -7.35 -0.98 6.26
C THR A 95 -5.91 -0.75 6.66
N ALA A 96 -5.14 -1.83 6.74
CA ALA A 96 -3.69 -1.82 6.75
C ALA A 96 -3.18 -2.90 5.82
N PHE A 97 -1.90 -2.87 5.47
CA PHE A 97 -1.30 -3.88 4.61
C PHE A 97 0.17 -4.09 4.93
N PHE A 98 0.69 -5.25 4.52
CA PHE A 98 2.08 -5.60 4.77
C PHE A 98 2.97 -5.28 3.58
N ILE A 99 4.14 -4.70 3.87
CA ILE A 99 5.24 -4.56 2.94
C ILE A 99 6.48 -5.27 3.47
N PHE A 100 7.32 -5.76 2.56
CA PHE A 100 8.60 -6.35 2.87
C PHE A 100 9.73 -5.46 2.37
N GLN A 101 10.59 -5.04 3.26
CA GLN A 101 11.81 -4.33 2.96
C GLN A 101 12.99 -5.29 3.04
N PRO A 102 13.60 -5.69 1.90
CA PRO A 102 14.75 -6.58 1.93
C PRO A 102 15.94 -5.93 2.61
N ASP A 103 16.73 -6.74 3.32
CA ASP A 103 18.03 -6.32 3.83
C ASP A 103 19.04 -6.39 2.68
N PRO A 104 19.69 -5.29 2.31
CA PRO A 104 20.65 -5.29 1.20
C PRO A 104 21.89 -6.15 1.44
N LEU A 105 22.15 -6.55 2.67
CA LEU A 105 23.34 -7.33 3.07
C LEU A 105 23.03 -8.80 3.32
N LEU A 106 21.77 -9.18 3.46
CA LEU A 106 21.38 -10.53 3.85
C LEU A 106 20.32 -11.07 2.90
N GLU A 107 20.70 -12.03 2.08
CA GLU A 107 19.78 -12.67 1.14
C GLU A 107 18.54 -13.24 1.86
N LYS A 108 17.37 -12.99 1.30
CA LYS A 108 16.05 -13.42 1.81
C LYS A 108 15.71 -12.98 3.23
N LYS A 109 16.46 -12.03 3.80
CA LYS A 109 16.12 -11.40 5.08
C LYS A 109 15.68 -9.96 4.86
N GLY A 110 14.90 -9.45 5.80
CA GLY A 110 14.38 -8.09 5.73
C GLY A 110 13.46 -7.79 6.91
N VAL A 111 12.74 -6.69 6.76
CA VAL A 111 11.79 -6.21 7.75
C VAL A 111 10.40 -6.19 7.13
N VAL A 112 9.43 -6.74 7.85
CA VAL A 112 8.02 -6.59 7.51
C VAL A 112 7.47 -5.38 8.24
N TRP A 113 6.79 -4.53 7.50
CA TRP A 113 6.11 -3.34 8.02
C TRP A 113 4.61 -3.47 7.80
N LEU A 114 3.83 -3.15 8.82
CA LEU A 114 2.40 -2.90 8.70
C LEU A 114 2.21 -1.42 8.40
N VAL A 115 1.51 -1.11 7.32
CA VAL A 115 1.33 0.25 6.80
C VAL A 115 -0.15 0.62 6.85
N THR A 116 -0.45 1.83 7.34
CA THR A 116 -1.79 2.41 7.32
C THR A 116 -1.72 3.93 7.31
N ASN A 117 -2.85 4.61 7.33
CA ASN A 117 -2.87 6.06 7.56
C ASN A 117 -2.69 6.41 9.04
N LYS A 118 -2.00 7.53 9.31
CA LYS A 118 -1.82 8.06 10.66
C LYS A 118 -3.17 8.34 11.35
N HIS A 119 -4.17 8.82 10.60
CA HIS A 119 -5.51 9.07 11.13
C HIS A 119 -6.25 7.79 11.55
N MET A 120 -5.84 6.62 11.08
CA MET A 120 -6.43 5.36 11.54
C MET A 120 -6.01 4.98 12.96
N LEU A 121 -4.94 5.59 13.47
CA LEU A 121 -4.42 5.36 14.81
C LEU A 121 -5.02 6.32 15.86
N ARG A 122 -5.97 7.18 15.48
CA ARG A 122 -6.59 8.19 16.35
C ARG A 122 -8.00 8.52 15.89
N PRO A 123 -8.95 8.79 16.82
CA PRO A 123 -10.31 9.14 16.45
C PRO A 123 -10.40 10.58 15.93
N PRO A 124 -11.47 10.92 15.21
CA PRO A 124 -11.80 12.32 14.95
C PRO A 124 -12.09 13.08 16.24
N ALA A 125 -11.66 14.34 16.32
CA ALA A 125 -11.97 15.20 17.45
C ALA A 125 -13.31 15.92 17.29
N LEU A 126 -13.98 16.19 18.40
CA LEU A 126 -15.13 17.09 18.44
C LEU A 126 -14.67 18.50 18.00
N GLY A 127 -15.32 19.06 17.00
CA GLY A 127 -14.96 20.37 16.46
C GLY A 127 -14.00 20.34 15.27
N GLY A 128 -13.54 19.17 14.85
CA GLY A 128 -12.66 18.95 13.70
C GLY A 128 -11.24 18.59 14.10
N GLY A 129 -10.49 18.06 13.14
CA GLY A 129 -9.15 17.54 13.36
C GLY A 129 -9.14 16.14 13.99
N TRP A 130 -8.07 15.80 14.70
CA TRP A 130 -7.82 14.46 15.26
C TRP A 130 -7.67 14.50 16.77
N GLY A 131 -8.22 13.50 17.43
CA GLY A 131 -8.04 13.25 18.86
C GLY A 131 -6.66 12.67 19.19
N PRO A 132 -6.45 12.29 20.47
CA PRO A 132 -5.24 11.60 20.89
C PRO A 132 -5.15 10.22 20.22
N PHE A 133 -3.93 9.71 20.09
CA PHE A 133 -3.72 8.35 19.59
C PHE A 133 -4.36 7.32 20.52
N PHE A 134 -4.86 6.24 19.94
CA PHE A 134 -5.29 5.07 20.70
C PHE A 134 -4.14 4.50 21.53
N LYS A 135 -4.45 3.81 22.62
CA LYS A 135 -3.45 3.00 23.31
C LYS A 135 -3.12 1.74 22.48
N GLU A 136 -4.15 1.17 21.90
CA GLU A 136 -4.12 -0.07 21.17
C GLU A 136 -5.19 -0.07 20.08
N ILE A 137 -4.90 -0.75 19.00
CA ILE A 137 -5.86 -1.12 17.95
C ILE A 137 -5.90 -2.64 17.83
N THR A 138 -6.95 -3.15 17.23
CA THR A 138 -7.05 -4.58 16.86
C THR A 138 -6.72 -4.73 15.38
N VAL A 139 -5.82 -5.66 15.05
CA VAL A 139 -5.52 -6.09 13.69
C VAL A 139 -6.20 -7.43 13.45
N ARG A 140 -7.05 -7.48 12.43
CA ARG A 140 -7.78 -8.70 12.02
C ARG A 140 -7.15 -9.27 10.77
N ALA A 141 -6.58 -10.47 10.87
CA ALA A 141 -5.95 -11.21 9.79
C ALA A 141 -6.62 -12.56 9.57
N ASN A 142 -6.61 -13.06 8.33
CA ASN A 142 -7.09 -14.40 8.03
C ASN A 142 -6.10 -15.46 8.51
N THR A 143 -6.61 -16.60 8.95
CA THR A 143 -5.80 -17.76 9.32
C THR A 143 -5.41 -18.57 8.09
N SER A 144 -4.21 -19.14 8.11
CA SER A 144 -3.69 -20.03 7.07
C SER A 144 -4.39 -21.41 7.12
N GLU A 145 -4.17 -22.20 6.08
CA GLU A 145 -4.65 -23.60 6.05
C GLU A 145 -3.99 -24.49 7.11
N ALA A 146 -2.77 -24.14 7.52
CA ALA A 146 -2.03 -24.86 8.55
C ALA A 146 -2.46 -24.52 9.98
N ALA A 147 -3.21 -23.43 10.16
CA ALA A 147 -3.69 -23.00 11.47
C ALA A 147 -4.78 -23.95 11.99
N PRO A 148 -4.86 -24.18 13.32
CA PRO A 148 -5.93 -24.98 13.92
C PRO A 148 -7.34 -24.47 13.59
N GLU A 149 -7.49 -23.16 13.46
CA GLU A 149 -8.73 -22.47 13.11
C GLU A 149 -8.71 -21.98 11.64
N HIS A 150 -8.31 -22.85 10.72
CA HIS A 150 -8.26 -22.50 9.30
C HIS A 150 -9.63 -22.06 8.76
N GLY A 151 -9.60 -21.14 7.79
CA GLY A 151 -10.79 -20.57 7.18
C GLY A 151 -11.53 -19.54 8.05
N HIS A 152 -10.92 -19.12 9.15
CA HIS A 152 -11.40 -18.06 10.04
C HIS A 152 -10.48 -16.83 10.00
N PHE A 153 -10.68 -15.91 10.91
CA PHE A 153 -9.77 -14.80 11.21
C PHE A 153 -9.32 -14.88 12.66
N VAL A 154 -8.23 -14.20 12.96
CA VAL A 154 -7.80 -13.86 14.32
C VAL A 154 -7.76 -12.35 14.49
N ASP A 155 -8.10 -11.91 15.69
CA ASP A 155 -7.97 -10.53 16.14
C ASP A 155 -6.76 -10.45 17.07
N ALA A 156 -5.75 -9.66 16.67
CA ALA A 156 -4.53 -9.46 17.42
C ALA A 156 -4.45 -8.00 17.92
N PRO A 157 -4.25 -7.76 19.22
CA PRO A 157 -4.04 -6.43 19.74
C PRO A 157 -2.65 -5.90 19.28
N LEU A 158 -2.59 -4.64 18.89
CA LEU A 158 -1.36 -3.97 18.50
C LEU A 158 -1.27 -2.62 19.20
N ARG A 159 -0.21 -2.43 19.98
CA ARG A 159 -0.01 -1.17 20.71
C ARG A 159 0.28 -0.02 19.75
N VAL A 160 -0.37 1.10 19.99
CA VAL A 160 -0.17 2.35 19.26
C VAL A 160 0.69 3.31 20.05
N THR A 161 0.46 3.39 21.38
CA THR A 161 1.25 4.23 22.27
C THR A 161 1.85 3.42 23.41
N ASP A 162 2.94 3.93 23.99
CA ASP A 162 3.47 3.45 25.25
C ASP A 162 2.59 3.91 26.44
N ASP A 163 2.98 3.52 27.66
CA ASP A 163 2.22 3.87 28.87
C ASP A 163 2.30 5.36 29.22
N ALA A 164 3.27 6.09 28.66
CA ALA A 164 3.41 7.53 28.78
C ALA A 164 2.63 8.29 27.69
N GLY A 165 2.02 7.59 26.73
CA GLY A 165 1.26 8.16 25.60
C GLY A 165 2.10 8.50 24.38
N ASN A 166 3.40 8.13 24.35
CA ASN A 166 4.23 8.36 23.17
C ASN A 166 3.87 7.37 22.06
N LEU A 167 3.83 7.86 20.83
CA LEU A 167 3.55 7.03 19.65
C LEU A 167 4.68 6.03 19.42
N LEU A 168 4.33 4.75 19.26
CA LEU A 168 5.28 3.66 18.97
C LEU A 168 5.50 3.46 17.47
N TRP A 169 4.58 3.94 16.65
CA TRP A 169 4.63 3.83 15.20
C TRP A 169 5.54 4.88 14.58
N CYS A 170 6.21 4.51 13.50
CA CYS A 170 6.97 5.44 12.69
C CYS A 170 6.02 6.29 11.83
N THR A 171 6.16 7.62 11.90
CA THR A 171 5.42 8.57 11.09
C THR A 171 6.38 9.57 10.47
N ASP A 172 5.94 10.26 9.43
CA ASP A 172 6.70 11.36 8.87
C ASP A 172 6.70 12.57 9.82
N PRO A 173 7.82 13.31 9.94
CA PRO A 173 7.87 14.57 10.70
C PRO A 173 6.92 15.66 10.16
N ASP A 174 6.63 15.67 8.86
CA ASP A 174 5.61 16.54 8.26
C ASP A 174 4.22 16.00 8.64
N ASP A 175 3.50 16.74 9.48
CA ASP A 175 2.16 16.37 9.92
C ASP A 175 1.14 16.26 8.78
N SER A 176 1.40 16.90 7.65
CA SER A 176 0.56 16.74 6.45
C SER A 176 0.69 15.35 5.82
N VAL A 177 1.74 14.58 6.16
CA VAL A 177 1.91 13.19 5.72
C VAL A 177 1.08 12.26 6.60
N ASP A 178 -0.03 11.80 6.07
CA ASP A 178 -0.96 10.92 6.77
C ASP A 178 -0.59 9.45 6.57
N LEU A 179 0.59 9.07 7.04
CA LEU A 179 1.13 7.72 6.91
C LEU A 179 1.77 7.26 8.22
N ALA A 180 1.53 6.01 8.58
CA ALA A 180 2.10 5.37 9.77
C ALA A 180 2.54 3.94 9.45
N LEU A 181 3.67 3.55 10.01
CA LEU A 181 4.27 2.23 9.85
C LEU A 181 4.65 1.65 11.21
N ASP A 182 4.40 0.37 11.38
CA ASP A 182 4.94 -0.39 12.51
C ASP A 182 5.71 -1.60 12.03
N ARG A 183 6.79 -1.93 12.75
CA ARG A 183 7.58 -3.12 12.46
C ARG A 183 6.92 -4.34 13.10
N VAL A 184 6.52 -5.29 12.27
CA VAL A 184 5.79 -6.48 12.72
C VAL A 184 6.48 -7.76 12.26
N GLY A 185 6.10 -8.88 12.88
CA GLY A 185 6.54 -10.22 12.48
C GLY A 185 5.34 -11.16 12.39
N PRO A 186 4.55 -11.09 11.32
CA PRO A 186 3.43 -12.01 11.17
C PRO A 186 3.93 -13.45 11.09
N ASP A 187 3.26 -14.36 11.79
CA ASP A 187 3.54 -15.79 11.67
C ASP A 187 2.86 -16.33 10.42
N GLU A 188 3.63 -16.47 9.34
CA GLU A 188 3.15 -16.95 8.03
C GLU A 188 2.62 -18.42 8.09
N LYS A 189 2.97 -19.18 9.12
CA LYS A 189 2.41 -20.51 9.33
C LYS A 189 0.99 -20.45 9.88
N MET A 190 0.70 -19.42 10.66
CA MET A 190 -0.61 -19.25 11.31
C MET A 190 -1.53 -18.32 10.53
N LEU A 191 -0.97 -17.39 9.75
CA LEU A 191 -1.72 -16.35 9.05
C LEU A 191 -1.64 -16.53 7.54
N ASP A 192 -2.78 -16.36 6.87
CA ASP A 192 -2.90 -16.32 5.40
C ASP A 192 -2.59 -14.90 4.91
N VAL A 193 -1.34 -14.49 5.03
CA VAL A 193 -0.88 -13.16 4.67
C VAL A 193 0.31 -13.22 3.73
N GLU A 194 0.40 -12.22 2.86
CA GLU A 194 1.51 -11.99 1.94
C GLU A 194 2.09 -10.61 2.20
N THR A 195 3.29 -10.36 1.73
CA THR A 195 3.94 -9.06 1.84
C THR A 195 4.24 -8.49 0.46
N PHE A 196 4.04 -7.19 0.28
CA PHE A 196 4.40 -6.52 -0.97
C PHE A 196 5.83 -5.98 -0.90
N PRO A 197 6.74 -6.38 -1.81
CA PRO A 197 8.15 -6.00 -1.73
C PRO A 197 8.37 -4.52 -2.12
N THR A 198 9.29 -3.85 -1.42
CA THR A 198 9.55 -2.41 -1.63
C THR A 198 10.24 -2.07 -2.95
N ASP A 199 10.85 -3.04 -3.63
CA ASP A 199 11.43 -2.87 -4.98
C ASP A 199 10.36 -2.73 -6.08
N LEU A 200 9.10 -3.04 -5.77
CA LEU A 200 7.95 -2.80 -6.63
C LEU A 200 7.18 -1.52 -6.27
N PHE A 201 7.81 -0.54 -5.66
CA PHE A 201 7.21 0.78 -5.47
C PHE A 201 7.22 1.60 -6.75
N ALA A 202 6.15 2.36 -6.99
CA ALA A 202 6.04 3.29 -8.11
C ALA A 202 6.91 4.54 -7.87
N THR A 203 8.22 4.36 -8.04
CA THR A 203 9.20 5.44 -7.89
C THR A 203 9.15 6.43 -9.07
N THR A 204 9.82 7.57 -8.95
CA THR A 204 9.99 8.53 -10.05
C THR A 204 10.55 7.87 -11.31
N ASP A 205 11.45 6.88 -11.16
CA ASP A 205 12.02 6.16 -12.31
C ASP A 205 10.98 5.26 -12.98
N VAL A 206 10.08 4.64 -12.21
CA VAL A 206 8.93 3.88 -12.74
C VAL A 206 8.01 4.83 -13.52
N PHE A 207 7.69 6.01 -12.97
CA PHE A 207 6.88 7.02 -13.67
C PHE A 207 7.50 7.44 -15.00
N LYS A 208 8.79 7.75 -15.00
CA LYS A 208 9.53 8.12 -16.23
C LYS A 208 9.60 6.98 -17.23
N LYS A 209 9.98 5.78 -16.76
CA LYS A 209 10.16 4.59 -17.61
C LYS A 209 8.88 4.22 -18.35
N PHE A 210 7.76 4.25 -17.65
CA PHE A 210 6.47 3.84 -18.20
C PHE A 210 5.60 5.02 -18.65
N LYS A 211 6.12 6.26 -18.59
CA LYS A 211 5.40 7.49 -18.98
C LYS A 211 4.01 7.56 -18.33
N ILE A 212 4.00 7.35 -17.01
CA ILE A 212 2.76 7.33 -16.22
C ILE A 212 2.16 8.73 -16.20
N ASN A 213 0.87 8.79 -16.51
CA ASN A 213 0.09 10.03 -16.59
C ASN A 213 -1.35 9.80 -16.11
N GLU A 214 -2.15 10.86 -16.20
CA GLU A 214 -3.59 10.80 -16.03
C GLU A 214 -4.19 9.76 -16.99
N ASN A 215 -5.31 9.15 -16.55
CA ASN A 215 -5.98 8.05 -17.21
C ASN A 215 -5.27 6.68 -17.13
N ASP A 216 -4.08 6.58 -16.54
CA ASP A 216 -3.48 5.27 -16.22
C ASP A 216 -4.30 4.54 -15.15
N GLU A 217 -4.34 3.22 -15.28
CA GLU A 217 -5.18 2.38 -14.44
C GLU A 217 -4.57 2.18 -13.05
N VAL A 218 -5.43 2.30 -12.04
CA VAL A 218 -5.11 1.96 -10.67
C VAL A 218 -6.09 0.92 -10.12
N LEU A 219 -5.63 0.15 -9.16
CA LEU A 219 -6.49 -0.71 -8.35
C LEU A 219 -6.12 -0.58 -6.88
N PHE A 220 -7.07 -0.83 -6.00
CA PHE A 220 -6.81 -0.95 -4.58
C PHE A 220 -7.61 -2.11 -3.97
N ALA A 221 -7.14 -2.61 -2.85
CA ALA A 221 -7.83 -3.60 -2.05
C ALA A 221 -7.99 -3.10 -0.62
N GLY A 222 -9.16 -3.27 -0.02
CA GLY A 222 -9.39 -2.78 1.33
C GLY A 222 -10.70 -3.22 1.95
N LEU A 223 -10.95 -2.72 3.14
CA LEU A 223 -12.15 -3.00 3.91
C LEU A 223 -13.40 -2.42 3.23
N PHE A 224 -14.41 -3.25 3.13
CA PHE A 224 -15.77 -2.80 2.86
C PHE A 224 -16.54 -2.72 4.17
N ALA A 225 -16.59 -1.54 4.79
CA ALA A 225 -17.15 -1.37 6.12
C ALA A 225 -18.57 -1.94 6.31
N PRO A 226 -19.49 -1.93 5.30
CA PRO A 226 -20.79 -2.59 5.43
C PRO A 226 -20.72 -4.10 5.58
N TYR A 227 -19.61 -4.75 5.15
CA TYR A 227 -19.44 -6.20 5.24
C TYR A 227 -17.96 -6.58 5.37
N ARG A 228 -17.52 -6.80 6.59
CA ARG A 228 -16.13 -7.23 6.88
C ARG A 228 -15.90 -8.72 6.61
N GLY A 229 -16.96 -9.50 6.61
CA GLY A 229 -16.95 -10.96 6.63
C GLY A 229 -17.31 -11.50 8.02
N ILE A 230 -17.94 -12.68 8.05
CA ILE A 230 -18.38 -13.33 9.30
C ILE A 230 -17.30 -14.27 9.82
N ARG A 231 -16.69 -15.06 8.93
CA ARG A 231 -15.67 -16.04 9.28
C ARG A 231 -14.26 -15.59 8.97
N ARG A 232 -14.08 -14.83 7.89
CA ARG A 232 -12.77 -14.33 7.44
C ARG A 232 -12.92 -12.95 6.80
N ASN A 233 -11.81 -12.24 6.66
CA ASN A 233 -11.77 -10.99 5.92
C ASN A 233 -12.00 -11.23 4.43
N PHE A 234 -12.81 -10.36 3.82
CA PHE A 234 -13.01 -10.31 2.37
C PHE A 234 -12.69 -8.90 1.87
N PRO A 235 -11.42 -8.58 1.61
CA PRO A 235 -11.08 -7.29 1.01
C PRO A 235 -11.78 -7.13 -0.33
N ILE A 236 -12.44 -5.98 -0.54
CA ILE A 236 -12.96 -5.63 -1.87
C ILE A 236 -11.83 -5.11 -2.72
N VAL A 237 -11.87 -5.45 -4.01
CA VAL A 237 -10.94 -4.92 -5.00
C VAL A 237 -11.68 -3.97 -5.92
N ARG A 238 -11.11 -2.80 -6.15
CA ARG A 238 -11.69 -1.78 -7.02
C ARG A 238 -10.66 -1.25 -7.98
N HIS A 239 -11.15 -0.83 -9.14
CA HIS A 239 -10.37 -0.24 -10.19
C HIS A 239 -10.75 1.22 -10.38
N GLY A 240 -9.83 2.00 -10.89
CA GLY A 240 -10.01 3.39 -11.23
C GLY A 240 -8.90 3.89 -12.14
N LYS A 241 -8.78 5.21 -12.24
CA LYS A 241 -7.80 5.86 -13.09
C LYS A 241 -7.16 7.02 -12.37
N LEU A 242 -5.90 7.30 -12.69
CA LEU A 242 -5.26 8.54 -12.25
C LEU A 242 -6.01 9.73 -12.82
N ALA A 243 -6.36 10.68 -11.97
CA ALA A 243 -7.09 11.89 -12.34
C ALA A 243 -6.20 13.13 -12.35
N LEU A 244 -5.19 13.18 -11.48
CA LEU A 244 -4.19 14.24 -11.42
C LEU A 244 -2.88 13.70 -10.88
N VAL A 245 -1.82 13.93 -11.63
CA VAL A 245 -0.43 13.70 -11.22
C VAL A 245 0.28 15.04 -11.26
N THR A 246 0.69 15.57 -10.12
CA THR A 246 1.35 16.87 -10.01
C THR A 246 2.49 16.81 -8.99
N ASP A 247 3.46 17.68 -9.13
CA ASP A 247 4.52 17.96 -8.15
C ASP A 247 4.14 19.13 -7.22
N GLU A 248 3.00 19.77 -7.46
CA GLU A 248 2.47 20.83 -6.61
C GLU A 248 1.65 20.28 -5.43
N ARG A 249 1.61 21.04 -4.35
CA ARG A 249 0.77 20.73 -3.19
C ARG A 249 -0.67 21.15 -3.47
N ILE A 250 -1.62 20.28 -3.17
CA ILE A 250 -3.05 20.45 -3.45
C ILE A 250 -3.76 20.94 -2.17
N PRO A 251 -4.60 21.99 -2.22
CA PRO A 251 -5.47 22.36 -1.12
C PRO A 251 -6.43 21.23 -0.76
N VAL A 252 -6.48 20.83 0.53
CA VAL A 252 -7.27 19.68 0.98
C VAL A 252 -8.53 20.07 1.78
N ASP A 253 -8.63 21.33 2.22
CA ASP A 253 -9.85 21.88 2.83
C ASP A 253 -10.28 23.13 2.08
N PRO A 254 -11.47 23.14 1.45
CA PRO A 254 -11.97 24.34 0.76
C PRO A 254 -12.13 25.56 1.68
N ARG A 255 -12.26 25.37 2.99
CA ARG A 255 -12.37 26.45 3.98
C ARG A 255 -11.00 27.01 4.40
N ASN A 256 -9.94 26.27 4.15
CA ASN A 256 -8.56 26.66 4.45
C ASN A 256 -7.64 26.31 3.27
N PRO A 257 -7.54 27.18 2.25
CA PRO A 257 -6.73 26.92 1.07
C PRO A 257 -5.22 26.85 1.37
N ASN A 258 -4.78 27.31 2.54
CA ASN A 258 -3.40 27.21 2.97
C ASN A 258 -3.05 25.80 3.51
N LEU A 259 -4.06 24.98 3.83
CA LEU A 259 -3.85 23.60 4.19
C LEU A 259 -3.68 22.78 2.91
N THR A 260 -2.43 22.54 2.55
CA THR A 260 -2.08 21.84 1.32
C THR A 260 -1.33 20.55 1.61
N GLU A 261 -1.51 19.56 0.75
CA GLU A 261 -0.84 18.26 0.82
C GLU A 261 -0.24 17.87 -0.54
N GLU A 262 0.82 17.09 -0.53
CA GLU A 262 1.38 16.48 -1.72
C GLU A 262 0.62 15.17 -2.02
N LEU A 263 -0.18 15.17 -3.05
CA LEU A 263 -1.13 14.10 -3.36
C LEU A 263 -1.13 13.76 -4.85
N ILE A 264 -1.44 12.51 -5.14
CA ILE A 264 -1.94 12.07 -6.45
C ILE A 264 -3.46 11.87 -6.30
N LEU A 265 -4.22 12.30 -7.29
CA LEU A 265 -5.67 12.09 -7.31
C LEU A 265 -6.03 10.96 -8.26
N ALA A 266 -6.96 10.11 -7.83
CA ALA A 266 -7.52 9.07 -8.66
C ALA A 266 -9.05 9.11 -8.64
N GLU A 267 -9.67 8.81 -9.76
CA GLU A 267 -11.11 8.61 -9.87
C GLU A 267 -11.44 7.14 -9.65
N VAL A 268 -12.05 6.83 -8.53
CA VAL A 268 -12.48 5.47 -8.18
C VAL A 268 -13.75 5.51 -7.34
N THR A 269 -14.42 4.37 -7.22
CA THR A 269 -15.52 4.20 -6.26
C THR A 269 -14.95 3.82 -4.90
N SER A 270 -15.22 4.62 -3.87
CA SER A 270 -14.74 4.38 -2.50
C SER A 270 -15.86 4.41 -1.47
N PHE A 271 -15.62 3.74 -0.34
CA PHE A 271 -16.51 3.68 0.82
C PHE A 271 -15.71 3.94 2.11
N GLY A 272 -16.43 4.16 3.20
CA GLY A 272 -15.81 4.16 4.53
C GLY A 272 -15.09 2.83 4.80
N GLY A 273 -13.94 2.89 5.48
CA GLY A 273 -13.08 1.76 5.77
C GLY A 273 -11.96 1.51 4.74
N ASN A 274 -11.98 2.20 3.59
CA ASN A 274 -10.89 2.09 2.62
C ASN A 274 -9.64 2.89 2.99
N SER A 275 -9.69 3.78 3.99
CA SER A 275 -8.50 4.47 4.50
C SER A 275 -7.43 3.46 4.91
N GLY A 276 -6.18 3.68 4.49
CA GLY A 276 -5.06 2.78 4.69
C GLY A 276 -4.92 1.67 3.65
N SER A 277 -5.82 1.57 2.66
CA SER A 277 -5.71 0.57 1.58
C SER A 277 -4.49 0.83 0.70
N PRO A 278 -3.75 -0.24 0.30
CA PRO A 278 -2.72 -0.12 -0.72
C PRO A 278 -3.35 0.18 -2.07
N VAL A 279 -2.76 1.12 -2.81
CA VAL A 279 -3.16 1.46 -4.18
C VAL A 279 -2.04 1.10 -5.12
N PHE A 280 -2.36 0.32 -6.13
CA PHE A 280 -1.43 -0.18 -7.11
C PHE A 280 -1.67 0.48 -8.47
N LEU A 281 -0.59 0.88 -9.10
CA LEU A 281 -0.55 1.26 -10.49
C LEU A 281 -0.48 0.00 -11.35
N ARG A 282 -1.38 -0.13 -12.32
CA ARG A 282 -1.37 -1.21 -13.30
C ARG A 282 -0.70 -0.72 -14.57
N VAL A 283 0.45 -1.29 -14.87
CA VAL A 283 1.23 -0.94 -16.07
C VAL A 283 1.19 -2.09 -17.05
N GLY A 284 0.73 -1.86 -18.25
CA GLY A 284 0.66 -2.88 -19.31
C GLY A 284 0.73 -2.29 -20.70
N GLY A 285 0.99 -3.16 -21.68
CA GLY A 285 1.06 -2.80 -23.08
C GLY A 285 2.33 -2.07 -23.50
N ILE A 286 2.44 -1.81 -24.81
CA ILE A 286 3.49 -0.96 -25.37
C ILE A 286 3.04 0.48 -25.30
N ARG A 287 3.89 1.32 -24.74
CA ARG A 287 3.69 2.77 -24.68
C ARG A 287 4.51 3.54 -25.72
N GLU A 288 5.25 2.82 -26.59
CA GLU A 288 6.06 3.38 -27.68
C GLU A 288 5.92 2.55 -28.94
N GLY A 289 5.60 3.23 -30.06
CA GLY A 289 5.55 2.65 -31.40
C GLY A 289 4.28 1.91 -31.76
N ALA A 290 4.18 1.52 -33.03
CA ALA A 290 3.00 0.89 -33.63
C ALA A 290 2.97 -0.64 -33.49
N GLN A 291 3.80 -1.24 -32.64
CA GLN A 291 3.81 -2.70 -32.47
C GLN A 291 2.90 -3.13 -31.31
N ILE A 292 2.01 -4.09 -31.61
CA ILE A 292 1.22 -4.75 -30.58
C ILE A 292 2.09 -5.83 -29.95
N VAL A 293 2.57 -5.61 -28.71
CA VAL A 293 3.20 -6.66 -27.90
C VAL A 293 2.17 -7.09 -26.87
N LEU A 294 1.84 -8.36 -26.86
CA LEU A 294 1.07 -9.01 -25.81
C LEU A 294 1.98 -9.18 -24.58
N ALA A 295 2.22 -8.08 -23.89
CA ALA A 295 2.93 -8.10 -22.61
C ALA A 295 1.94 -8.24 -21.48
N GLY A 296 2.27 -9.02 -20.47
CA GLY A 296 1.52 -9.07 -19.21
C GLY A 296 1.49 -7.72 -18.52
N TYR A 297 0.70 -7.63 -17.46
CA TYR A 297 0.65 -6.43 -16.63
C TYR A 297 1.69 -6.54 -15.50
N SER A 298 2.34 -5.42 -15.21
CA SER A 298 3.14 -5.22 -13.99
C SER A 298 2.36 -4.34 -13.02
N TYR A 299 2.56 -4.56 -11.73
CA TYR A 299 1.91 -3.78 -10.68
C TYR A 299 2.97 -3.16 -9.79
N TYR A 300 2.78 -1.88 -9.51
CA TYR A 300 3.65 -1.12 -8.62
C TYR A 300 2.82 -0.49 -7.52
N LEU A 301 3.28 -0.54 -6.28
CA LEU A 301 2.60 0.16 -5.17
C LEU A 301 2.76 1.66 -5.39
N LEU A 302 1.65 2.33 -5.70
CA LEU A 302 1.60 3.76 -5.95
C LEU A 302 1.56 4.56 -4.65
N GLY A 303 0.78 4.08 -3.69
CA GLY A 303 0.57 4.79 -2.44
C GLY A 303 -0.48 4.16 -1.55
N VAL A 304 -0.94 4.95 -0.60
CA VAL A 304 -1.95 4.59 0.39
C VAL A 304 -3.18 5.48 0.21
N MET A 305 -4.35 4.87 0.23
CA MET A 305 -5.61 5.60 0.16
C MET A 305 -5.81 6.40 1.46
N GLN A 306 -5.81 7.71 1.35
CA GLN A 306 -5.98 8.60 2.49
C GLN A 306 -7.44 8.99 2.73
N GLY A 307 -8.18 9.26 1.67
CA GLY A 307 -9.54 9.75 1.79
C GLY A 307 -10.13 10.17 0.44
N PHE A 308 -11.22 10.93 0.50
CA PHE A 308 -11.90 11.39 -0.70
C PHE A 308 -12.39 12.83 -0.56
N PHE A 309 -12.55 13.51 -1.69
CA PHE A 309 -13.25 14.79 -1.74
C PHE A 309 -14.76 14.52 -1.90
N PRO A 310 -15.61 14.92 -0.94
CA PRO A 310 -17.04 14.69 -1.03
C PRO A 310 -17.65 15.51 -2.18
N ARG A 311 -18.41 14.87 -3.07
CA ARG A 311 -19.23 15.59 -4.06
C ARG A 311 -20.21 16.52 -3.36
N GLY A 312 -20.25 17.78 -3.77
CA GLY A 312 -21.26 18.77 -3.36
C GLY A 312 -20.82 19.83 -2.36
N ARG A 313 -19.53 19.90 -2.02
CA ARG A 313 -18.97 21.02 -1.22
C ARG A 313 -17.88 21.82 -1.97
N MET A 314 -17.68 21.57 -3.24
CA MET A 314 -16.90 22.49 -4.07
C MET A 314 -17.85 23.61 -4.51
N SER A 315 -18.01 24.65 -3.69
CA SER A 315 -18.42 25.96 -4.23
C SER A 315 -17.38 26.31 -5.30
N PRO A 316 -17.82 26.81 -6.47
CA PRO A 316 -16.85 27.31 -7.44
C PRO A 316 -15.98 28.35 -6.72
N LEU A 317 -14.68 28.19 -6.77
CA LEU A 317 -13.75 29.27 -6.45
C LEU A 317 -14.06 30.38 -7.45
N MET A 318 -14.82 31.42 -7.02
CA MET A 318 -14.91 32.68 -7.74
C MET A 318 -13.65 33.49 -7.46
#